data_b5877187614c716f9536c9eeb45c3793
#
_entry.id   b5877187614c716f9536c9eeb45c3793
#
_cell.length_a   1.000
_cell.length_b   1.000
_cell.length_c   1.000
_cell.angle_alpha   90.00
_cell.angle_beta   90.00
_cell.angle_gamma   90.00
#
_symmetry.space_group_name_H-M   'P 1'
#
loop_
_entity.id
_entity.type
_entity.pdbx_description
1 polymer ?
#
loop_
_entity_poly.entity_id
_entity_poly.type
_entity_poly.pdbx_seq_one_letter_code
_entity_poly.pdbx_strand_id
1 'polypeptide(L)'
;MSPSQIPEIEGAGLLFMADPHFADNSPGQRLDGYFEQILAKVEAGLDMAREQELVPVFLGDMFHWPRDNSNRMLVELMRLFVSHGGAQKVWALVGNHDKHQSRLTDDVSLAVLETAGALRLMKEQGPQFVLRSQTDSGVARTLVCASPDGSPIPKLFERPGDDPLLDDPQTVLWLTHHNIRFPEFLDRAYGIKELPGIDWVINGHIHRPQQTVVKGCTTWANPGNISRLTFSRHSLERVPRAHVWTPGCAELAPQDLPHLPFAEVFPDQELPPEQGEGEEQDGSRFIRGLERLAWRRTNEGVGLRDFLKENLDDTTPEDSLVWELYEEVMDDASR
;
A
#
# COMPACT_ATOMS: atom_id res chain seq x y z
N MET A 1 21.68 8.98 -22.08
CA MET A 1 20.43 9.61 -21.65
C MET A 1 20.80 10.57 -20.55
N SER A 2 20.44 11.85 -20.68
CA SER A 2 20.64 12.83 -19.61
C SER A 2 19.95 12.34 -18.34
N PRO A 3 20.52 12.51 -17.13
CA PRO A 3 19.82 12.20 -15.90
C PRO A 3 18.50 12.97 -15.93
N SER A 4 17.39 12.25 -15.84
CA SER A 4 16.05 12.86 -15.75
C SER A 4 16.03 13.72 -14.49
N GLN A 5 15.95 15.05 -14.66
CA GLN A 5 15.81 15.98 -13.55
C GLN A 5 14.61 15.54 -12.71
N ILE A 6 14.86 15.30 -11.43
CA ILE A 6 13.80 14.98 -10.46
C ILE A 6 12.85 16.16 -10.41
N PRO A 7 11.51 15.96 -10.58
CA PRO A 7 10.57 17.06 -10.63
C PRO A 7 10.49 17.77 -9.27
N GLU A 8 10.35 19.08 -9.32
CA GLU A 8 10.05 19.92 -8.16
C GLU A 8 8.54 20.24 -8.15
N ILE A 9 7.90 20.07 -7.00
CA ILE A 9 6.46 20.23 -6.82
C ILE A 9 6.22 21.21 -5.69
N GLU A 10 5.33 22.17 -5.89
CA GLU A 10 4.90 23.11 -4.84
C GLU A 10 3.71 22.55 -4.09
N GLY A 11 3.72 22.69 -2.75
CA GLY A 11 2.64 22.28 -1.87
C GLY A 11 2.96 22.56 -0.40
N ALA A 12 1.93 22.71 0.43
CA ALA A 12 2.10 22.92 1.87
C ALA A 12 2.62 21.67 2.62
N GLY A 13 2.40 20.47 2.05
CA GLY A 13 2.76 19.19 2.62
C GLY A 13 2.30 18.04 1.74
N LEU A 14 2.22 16.84 2.33
CA LEU A 14 1.77 15.61 1.69
C LEU A 14 0.51 15.08 2.39
N LEU A 15 -0.46 14.58 1.63
CA LEU A 15 -1.58 13.83 2.15
C LEU A 15 -1.42 12.35 1.79
N PHE A 16 -1.28 11.49 2.80
CA PHE A 16 -1.17 10.05 2.62
C PHE A 16 -2.52 9.35 2.71
N MET A 17 -2.83 8.60 1.67
CA MET A 17 -3.93 7.64 1.62
C MET A 17 -3.34 6.25 1.38
N ALA A 18 -3.42 5.36 2.37
CA ALA A 18 -2.82 4.05 2.26
C ALA A 18 -3.85 2.98 1.89
N ASP A 19 -3.44 2.08 1.04
CA ASP A 19 -4.09 0.81 0.75
C ASP A 19 -5.61 0.94 0.48
N PRO A 20 -6.02 1.66 -0.59
CA PRO A 20 -7.44 1.81 -0.94
C PRO A 20 -8.11 0.48 -1.28
N HIS A 21 -7.38 -0.42 -1.93
CA HIS A 21 -7.88 -1.72 -2.39
C HIS A 21 -9.17 -1.62 -3.20
N PHE A 22 -9.22 -0.76 -4.20
CA PHE A 22 -10.37 -0.68 -5.10
C PHE A 22 -10.72 -2.05 -5.67
N ALA A 23 -12.00 -2.41 -5.64
CA ALA A 23 -12.55 -3.63 -6.21
C ALA A 23 -14.01 -3.45 -6.61
N ASP A 24 -14.43 -4.10 -7.71
CA ASP A 24 -15.84 -4.13 -8.11
C ASP A 24 -16.68 -5.02 -7.19
N ASN A 25 -16.09 -6.10 -6.69
CA ASN A 25 -16.72 -7.00 -5.73
C ASN A 25 -16.26 -6.66 -4.31
N SER A 26 -17.20 -6.63 -3.39
CA SER A 26 -16.91 -6.35 -1.98
C SER A 26 -15.96 -7.43 -1.41
N PRO A 27 -14.78 -7.06 -0.89
CA PRO A 27 -13.91 -8.00 -0.22
C PRO A 27 -14.50 -8.42 1.13
N GLY A 28 -14.18 -9.64 1.58
CA GLY A 28 -14.65 -10.17 2.85
C GLY A 28 -16.18 -10.31 2.92
N GLN A 29 -16.77 -9.97 4.07
CA GLN A 29 -18.21 -10.10 4.34
C GLN A 29 -18.96 -8.75 4.26
N ARG A 30 -18.47 -7.80 3.48
CA ARG A 30 -19.10 -6.48 3.35
C ARG A 30 -20.41 -6.55 2.60
N LEU A 31 -21.41 -5.79 3.08
CA LEU A 31 -22.78 -5.70 2.54
C LEU A 31 -23.03 -4.42 1.74
N ASP A 32 -22.15 -3.42 1.84
CA ASP A 32 -22.27 -2.11 1.20
C ASP A 32 -21.77 -2.11 -0.26
N GLY A 33 -22.02 -1.02 -0.97
CA GLY A 33 -21.40 -0.71 -2.26
C GLY A 33 -19.93 -0.37 -2.05
N TYR A 34 -19.07 -1.38 -1.98
CA TYR A 34 -17.66 -1.25 -1.60
C TYR A 34 -16.91 -0.22 -2.46
N PHE A 35 -17.02 -0.34 -3.77
CA PHE A 35 -16.33 0.56 -4.70
C PHE A 35 -16.74 2.01 -4.46
N GLU A 36 -18.04 2.29 -4.37
CA GLU A 36 -18.58 3.62 -4.14
C GLU A 36 -18.12 4.21 -2.81
N GLN A 37 -18.01 3.37 -1.77
CA GLN A 37 -17.52 3.81 -0.45
C GLN A 37 -16.02 4.15 -0.47
N ILE A 38 -15.20 3.40 -1.17
CA ILE A 38 -13.78 3.72 -1.30
C ILE A 38 -13.58 4.94 -2.20
N LEU A 39 -14.34 5.03 -3.30
CA LEU A 39 -14.32 6.17 -4.21
C LEU A 39 -14.63 7.48 -3.46
N ALA A 40 -15.70 7.49 -2.65
CA ALA A 40 -16.07 8.65 -1.85
C ALA A 40 -14.98 9.07 -0.84
N LYS A 41 -14.29 8.11 -0.23
CA LYS A 41 -13.15 8.41 0.66
C LYS A 41 -11.98 9.04 -0.08
N VAL A 42 -11.64 8.49 -1.24
CA VAL A 42 -10.54 8.99 -2.06
C VAL A 42 -10.87 10.37 -2.61
N GLU A 43 -12.11 10.58 -3.09
CA GLU A 43 -12.58 11.90 -3.55
C GLU A 43 -12.47 12.95 -2.43
N ALA A 44 -12.99 12.64 -1.23
CA ALA A 44 -12.89 13.54 -0.08
C ALA A 44 -11.41 13.83 0.31
N GLY A 45 -10.53 12.83 0.25
CA GLY A 45 -9.10 13.03 0.47
C GLY A 45 -8.45 13.92 -0.59
N LEU A 46 -8.79 13.75 -1.85
CA LEU A 46 -8.28 14.57 -2.95
C LEU A 46 -8.81 16.01 -2.90
N ASP A 47 -10.07 16.22 -2.53
CA ASP A 47 -10.65 17.53 -2.29
C ASP A 47 -9.94 18.23 -1.13
N MET A 48 -9.72 17.54 -0.02
CA MET A 48 -8.93 18.05 1.12
C MET A 48 -7.51 18.41 0.71
N ALA A 49 -6.84 17.57 -0.09
CA ALA A 49 -5.51 17.87 -0.60
C ALA A 49 -5.51 19.17 -1.44
N ARG A 50 -6.52 19.35 -2.29
CA ARG A 50 -6.67 20.58 -3.09
C ARG A 50 -6.91 21.80 -2.21
N GLU A 51 -7.81 21.72 -1.23
CA GLU A 51 -8.18 22.83 -0.34
C GLU A 51 -7.02 23.28 0.57
N GLN A 52 -6.18 22.33 1.00
CA GLN A 52 -5.03 22.58 1.88
C GLN A 52 -3.69 22.68 1.13
N GLU A 53 -3.72 22.72 -0.20
CA GLU A 53 -2.53 22.79 -1.06
C GLU A 53 -1.53 21.63 -0.79
N LEU A 54 -2.04 20.44 -0.44
CA LEU A 54 -1.24 19.23 -0.20
C LEU A 54 -1.04 18.45 -1.50
N VAL A 55 0.06 17.70 -1.56
CA VAL A 55 0.30 16.73 -2.65
C VAL A 55 -0.26 15.36 -2.19
N PRO A 56 -1.28 14.82 -2.87
CA PRO A 56 -1.84 13.51 -2.54
C PRO A 56 -0.90 12.38 -2.97
N VAL A 57 -0.66 11.45 -2.04
CA VAL A 57 0.23 10.31 -2.21
C VAL A 57 -0.46 9.04 -1.71
N PHE A 58 -0.63 8.07 -2.60
CA PHE A 58 -1.10 6.74 -2.25
C PHE A 58 0.08 5.85 -1.88
N LEU A 59 -0.01 5.14 -0.74
CA LEU A 59 1.08 4.32 -0.20
C LEU A 59 1.07 2.86 -0.68
N GLY A 60 0.54 2.61 -1.87
CA GLY A 60 0.47 1.28 -2.50
C GLY A 60 -0.90 0.64 -2.38
N ASP A 61 -1.03 -0.55 -2.96
CA ASP A 61 -2.23 -1.37 -2.98
C ASP A 61 -3.47 -0.59 -3.41
N MET A 62 -3.34 0.08 -4.57
CA MET A 62 -4.44 0.84 -5.17
C MET A 62 -5.63 -0.07 -5.48
N PHE A 63 -5.37 -1.24 -6.03
CA PHE A 63 -6.38 -2.24 -6.37
C PHE A 63 -6.32 -3.45 -5.42
N HIS A 64 -7.45 -4.09 -5.19
CA HIS A 64 -7.49 -5.37 -4.46
C HIS A 64 -7.00 -6.52 -5.33
N TRP A 65 -7.38 -6.49 -6.63
CA TRP A 65 -6.90 -7.41 -7.65
C TRP A 65 -6.15 -6.66 -8.74
N PRO A 66 -4.99 -7.12 -9.21
CA PRO A 66 -4.19 -6.36 -10.17
C PRO A 66 -4.87 -6.23 -11.55
N ARG A 67 -5.76 -7.15 -11.95
CA ARG A 67 -6.32 -7.24 -13.30
C ARG A 67 -7.84 -7.36 -13.39
N ASP A 68 -8.48 -7.90 -12.36
CA ASP A 68 -9.93 -8.21 -12.39
C ASP A 68 -10.76 -6.98 -11.99
N ASN A 69 -10.63 -5.91 -12.78
CA ASN A 69 -11.28 -4.62 -12.52
C ASN A 69 -12.08 -4.18 -13.73
N SER A 70 -13.34 -3.76 -13.52
CA SER A 70 -14.23 -3.36 -14.62
C SER A 70 -13.74 -2.07 -15.31
N ASN A 71 -14.03 -1.98 -16.60
CA ASN A 71 -13.80 -0.74 -17.34
C ASN A 71 -14.55 0.46 -16.74
N ARG A 72 -15.73 0.22 -16.13
CA ARG A 72 -16.49 1.27 -15.41
C ARG A 72 -15.65 1.85 -14.28
N MET A 73 -15.12 1.00 -13.40
CA MET A 73 -14.27 1.42 -12.29
C MET A 73 -13.05 2.19 -12.77
N LEU A 74 -12.33 1.67 -13.77
CA LEU A 74 -11.16 2.35 -14.33
C LEU A 74 -11.50 3.74 -14.89
N VAL A 75 -12.61 3.87 -15.61
CA VAL A 75 -13.05 5.17 -16.16
C VAL A 75 -13.42 6.15 -15.04
N GLU A 76 -14.10 5.70 -14.00
CA GLU A 76 -14.44 6.55 -12.85
C GLU A 76 -13.18 7.03 -12.10
N LEU A 77 -12.21 6.14 -11.86
CA LEU A 77 -10.92 6.49 -11.26
C LEU A 77 -10.10 7.45 -12.14
N MET A 78 -10.04 7.22 -13.45
CA MET A 78 -9.37 8.15 -14.37
C MET A 78 -9.99 9.54 -14.30
N ARG A 79 -11.32 9.65 -14.33
CA ARG A 79 -12.03 10.93 -14.22
C ARG A 79 -11.72 11.62 -12.91
N LEU A 80 -11.79 10.89 -11.80
CA LEU A 80 -11.50 11.42 -10.48
C LEU A 80 -10.06 11.96 -10.40
N PHE A 81 -9.06 11.15 -10.74
CA PHE A 81 -7.66 11.58 -10.63
C PHE A 81 -7.31 12.72 -11.61
N VAL A 82 -7.79 12.67 -12.85
CA VAL A 82 -7.56 13.73 -13.83
C VAL A 82 -8.18 15.05 -13.39
N SER A 83 -9.38 15.05 -12.80
CA SER A 83 -10.02 16.26 -12.26
C SER A 83 -9.24 16.89 -11.10
N HIS A 84 -8.37 16.13 -10.44
CA HIS A 84 -7.48 16.59 -9.36
C HIS A 84 -6.02 16.78 -9.80
N GLY A 85 -5.79 16.92 -11.10
CA GLY A 85 -4.48 17.27 -11.67
C GLY A 85 -3.71 16.08 -12.24
N GLY A 86 -4.26 14.87 -12.16
CA GLY A 86 -3.69 13.69 -12.80
C GLY A 86 -2.23 13.44 -12.42
N ALA A 87 -1.43 12.92 -13.35
CA ALA A 87 -0.02 12.57 -13.16
C ALA A 87 0.91 13.75 -12.80
N GLN A 88 0.40 15.00 -12.80
CA GLN A 88 1.16 16.16 -12.34
C GLN A 88 1.07 16.35 -10.82
N LYS A 89 0.00 15.87 -10.20
CA LYS A 89 -0.28 16.07 -8.76
C LYS A 89 -0.50 14.80 -7.98
N VAL A 90 -1.09 13.76 -8.57
CA VAL A 90 -1.46 12.52 -7.88
C VAL A 90 -0.34 11.49 -8.02
N TRP A 91 0.22 11.06 -6.90
CA TRP A 91 1.31 10.09 -6.85
C TRP A 91 0.86 8.80 -6.18
N ALA A 92 1.36 7.66 -6.67
CA ALA A 92 1.07 6.37 -6.08
C ALA A 92 2.32 5.49 -6.01
N LEU A 93 2.59 4.92 -4.85
CA LEU A 93 3.57 3.87 -4.66
C LEU A 93 3.01 2.56 -5.19
N VAL A 94 3.86 1.70 -5.72
CA VAL A 94 3.44 0.36 -6.16
C VAL A 94 3.47 -0.60 -4.97
N GLY A 95 2.31 -1.17 -4.63
CA GLY A 95 2.15 -2.20 -3.62
C GLY A 95 2.22 -3.62 -4.20
N ASN A 96 2.03 -4.63 -3.33
CA ASN A 96 2.06 -6.03 -3.76
C ASN A 96 0.78 -6.44 -4.51
N HIS A 97 -0.38 -5.90 -4.16
CA HIS A 97 -1.65 -6.14 -4.85
C HIS A 97 -1.73 -5.45 -6.23
N ASP A 98 -0.89 -4.48 -6.50
CA ASP A 98 -0.83 -3.78 -7.79
C ASP A 98 -0.06 -4.57 -8.86
N LYS A 99 0.56 -5.70 -8.50
CA LYS A 99 1.42 -6.50 -9.36
C LYS A 99 0.81 -7.85 -9.69
N HIS A 100 1.01 -8.30 -10.92
CA HIS A 100 0.71 -9.68 -11.30
C HIS A 100 1.99 -10.51 -11.32
N GLN A 101 1.99 -11.67 -10.62
CA GLN A 101 3.17 -12.52 -10.48
C GLN A 101 4.43 -11.74 -10.07
N SER A 102 4.28 -10.87 -9.05
CA SER A 102 5.33 -9.99 -8.51
C SER A 102 5.92 -8.98 -9.50
N ARG A 103 5.24 -8.70 -10.61
CA ARG A 103 5.67 -7.75 -11.64
C ARG A 103 4.59 -6.72 -11.93
N LEU A 104 5.00 -5.48 -12.09
CA LEU A 104 4.17 -4.43 -12.67
C LEU A 104 4.26 -4.56 -14.21
N THR A 105 3.27 -5.20 -14.79
CA THR A 105 3.18 -5.45 -16.24
C THR A 105 2.14 -4.51 -16.88
N ASP A 106 2.17 -4.33 -18.21
CA ASP A 106 1.23 -3.43 -18.89
C ASP A 106 -0.23 -3.90 -18.86
N ASP A 107 -0.48 -5.13 -18.39
CA ASP A 107 -1.81 -5.74 -18.30
C ASP A 107 -2.45 -5.60 -16.90
N VAL A 108 -1.80 -4.90 -15.96
CA VAL A 108 -2.39 -4.57 -14.66
C VAL A 108 -3.15 -3.24 -14.70
N SER A 109 -4.21 -3.12 -13.92
CA SER A 109 -5.06 -1.93 -13.89
C SER A 109 -4.32 -0.65 -13.49
N LEU A 110 -3.31 -0.75 -12.63
CA LEU A 110 -2.50 0.40 -12.21
C LEU A 110 -1.67 0.96 -13.38
N ALA A 111 -1.15 0.11 -14.28
CA ALA A 111 -0.45 0.54 -15.49
C ALA A 111 -1.37 1.28 -16.47
N VAL A 112 -2.65 0.89 -16.52
CA VAL A 112 -3.67 1.61 -17.33
C VAL A 112 -3.87 3.03 -16.81
N LEU A 113 -3.98 3.23 -15.49
CA LEU A 113 -4.13 4.57 -14.89
C LEU A 113 -2.89 5.44 -15.14
N GLU A 114 -1.68 4.90 -15.02
CA GLU A 114 -0.43 5.61 -15.33
C GLU A 114 -0.39 6.02 -16.81
N THR A 115 -0.65 5.06 -17.72
CA THR A 115 -0.62 5.30 -19.17
C THR A 115 -1.64 6.35 -19.61
N ALA A 116 -2.81 6.38 -18.96
CA ALA A 116 -3.84 7.40 -19.18
C ALA A 116 -3.48 8.79 -18.60
N GLY A 117 -2.35 8.92 -17.89
CA GLY A 117 -1.96 10.16 -17.23
C GLY A 117 -2.83 10.52 -16.02
N ALA A 118 -3.56 9.55 -15.47
CA ALA A 118 -4.43 9.75 -14.31
C ALA A 118 -3.65 9.93 -13.02
N LEU A 119 -2.50 9.28 -12.89
CA LEU A 119 -1.59 9.40 -11.75
C LEU A 119 -0.15 9.10 -12.18
N ARG A 120 0.81 9.39 -11.31
CA ARG A 120 2.23 9.06 -11.51
C ARG A 120 2.66 7.97 -10.54
N LEU A 121 3.31 6.93 -11.06
CA LEU A 121 3.77 5.81 -10.26
C LEU A 121 5.20 6.03 -9.73
N MET A 122 5.38 5.71 -8.47
CA MET A 122 6.68 5.50 -7.83
C MET A 122 6.99 4.01 -7.89
N LYS A 123 7.56 3.57 -9.03
CA LYS A 123 7.86 2.17 -9.35
C LYS A 123 9.35 1.81 -9.25
N GLU A 124 10.19 2.83 -9.10
CA GLU A 124 11.63 2.68 -8.97
C GLU A 124 12.09 3.08 -7.57
N GLN A 125 13.11 2.38 -7.04
CA GLN A 125 13.75 2.75 -5.77
C GLN A 125 14.53 4.06 -5.90
N GLY A 126 14.43 4.92 -4.90
CA GLY A 126 15.22 6.15 -4.80
C GLY A 126 14.38 7.42 -4.93
N PRO A 127 15.03 8.55 -5.27
CA PRO A 127 14.39 9.86 -5.36
C PRO A 127 13.26 9.91 -6.40
N GLN A 128 12.14 10.53 -6.04
CA GLN A 128 10.94 10.65 -6.88
C GLN A 128 10.64 12.11 -7.24
N PHE A 129 10.60 12.98 -6.24
CA PHE A 129 10.38 14.42 -6.42
C PHE A 129 10.89 15.21 -5.22
N VAL A 130 11.06 16.52 -5.41
CA VAL A 130 11.31 17.48 -4.33
C VAL A 130 10.04 18.28 -4.09
N LEU A 131 9.52 18.23 -2.85
CA LEU A 131 8.44 19.10 -2.40
C LEU A 131 9.02 20.42 -1.91
N ARG A 132 8.51 21.54 -2.44
CA ARG A 132 8.77 22.90 -1.95
C ARG A 132 7.57 23.40 -1.17
N SER A 133 7.79 23.72 0.09
CA SER A 133 6.73 24.23 0.98
C SER A 133 7.10 25.60 1.51
N GLN A 134 6.14 26.53 1.46
CA GLN A 134 6.28 27.81 2.15
C GLN A 134 6.04 27.59 3.64
N THR A 135 6.98 28.05 4.48
CA THR A 135 6.88 27.98 5.93
C THR A 135 7.16 29.36 6.54
N ASP A 136 6.85 29.55 7.80
CA ASP A 136 7.15 30.83 8.52
C ASP A 136 8.65 31.17 8.52
N SER A 137 9.51 30.17 8.41
CA SER A 137 10.98 30.32 8.38
C SER A 137 11.56 30.44 6.97
N GLY A 138 10.73 30.40 5.93
CA GLY A 138 11.14 30.45 4.51
C GLY A 138 10.72 29.21 3.73
N VAL A 139 11.43 28.91 2.64
CA VAL A 139 11.13 27.75 1.80
C VAL A 139 11.77 26.49 2.39
N ALA A 140 10.95 25.53 2.77
CA ALA A 140 11.41 24.18 3.11
C ALA A 140 11.45 23.30 1.85
N ARG A 141 12.49 22.46 1.74
CA ARG A 141 12.67 21.50 0.64
C ARG A 141 12.70 20.08 1.22
N THR A 142 11.82 19.23 0.76
CA THR A 142 11.73 17.84 1.18
C THR A 142 11.96 16.93 0.00
N LEU A 143 12.98 16.09 0.06
CA LEU A 143 13.22 15.06 -0.92
C LEU A 143 12.34 13.84 -0.60
N VAL A 144 11.42 13.52 -1.49
CA VAL A 144 10.58 12.33 -1.39
C VAL A 144 11.21 11.20 -2.20
N CYS A 145 11.55 10.13 -1.50
CA CYS A 145 12.09 8.90 -2.05
C CYS A 145 11.10 7.75 -1.87
N ALA A 146 11.29 6.67 -2.61
CA ALA A 146 10.45 5.49 -2.55
C ALA A 146 11.25 4.17 -2.56
N SER A 147 10.70 3.17 -1.90
CA SER A 147 10.97 1.74 -2.11
C SER A 147 9.63 1.03 -2.32
N PRO A 148 9.19 0.83 -3.56
CA PRO A 148 7.99 0.06 -3.84
C PRO A 148 8.13 -1.38 -3.36
N ASP A 149 7.02 -2.11 -3.26
CA ASP A 149 7.04 -3.52 -2.85
C ASP A 149 8.05 -4.34 -3.66
N GLY A 150 8.84 -5.19 -2.96
CA GLY A 150 9.93 -5.99 -3.55
C GLY A 150 11.25 -5.25 -3.70
N SER A 151 11.30 -3.92 -3.55
CA SER A 151 12.54 -3.15 -3.55
C SER A 151 13.10 -3.03 -2.12
N PRO A 152 14.43 -3.07 -1.91
CA PRO A 152 14.96 -2.98 -0.55
C PRO A 152 14.78 -1.59 0.06
N ILE A 153 14.58 -1.53 1.39
CA ILE A 153 14.73 -0.27 2.14
C ILE A 153 16.24 -0.02 2.32
N PRO A 154 16.77 1.17 1.95
CA PRO A 154 18.20 1.43 2.07
C PRO A 154 18.65 1.44 3.53
N LYS A 155 19.91 1.08 3.75
CA LYS A 155 20.52 1.13 5.10
C LYS A 155 21.01 2.51 5.49
N LEU A 156 21.26 3.34 4.51
CA LEU A 156 21.65 4.75 4.61
C LEU A 156 21.29 5.44 3.29
N PHE A 157 21.17 6.75 3.29
CA PHE A 157 21.02 7.56 2.08
C PHE A 157 22.13 8.60 2.02
N GLU A 158 22.97 8.49 1.00
CA GLU A 158 23.95 9.51 0.66
C GLU A 158 23.39 10.32 -0.51
N ARG A 159 23.40 11.64 -0.36
CA ARG A 159 22.92 12.54 -1.42
C ARG A 159 23.87 12.46 -2.62
N PRO A 160 23.36 12.26 -3.85
CA PRO A 160 24.20 12.33 -5.04
C PRO A 160 24.78 13.74 -5.20
N GLY A 161 26.09 13.86 -5.25
CA GLY A 161 26.81 15.15 -5.27
C GLY A 161 26.71 15.97 -6.55
N ASP A 162 26.00 15.49 -7.58
CA ASP A 162 25.95 16.13 -8.91
C ASP A 162 24.59 16.78 -9.24
N ASP A 163 23.57 16.67 -8.38
CA ASP A 163 22.26 17.26 -8.59
C ASP A 163 21.97 18.37 -7.56
N PRO A 164 21.96 19.66 -7.97
CA PRO A 164 21.70 20.78 -7.06
C PRO A 164 20.37 20.68 -6.32
N LEU A 165 19.38 19.95 -6.86
CA LEU A 165 18.09 19.71 -6.19
C LEU A 165 18.22 18.72 -5.05
N LEU A 166 19.22 17.82 -5.10
CA LEU A 166 19.50 16.80 -4.09
C LEU A 166 20.54 17.23 -3.06
N ASP A 167 21.34 18.28 -3.39
CA ASP A 167 22.43 18.76 -2.50
C ASP A 167 21.92 19.48 -1.25
N ASP A 168 20.67 19.99 -1.25
CA ASP A 168 20.12 20.76 -0.13
C ASP A 168 18.65 20.43 0.22
N PRO A 169 18.16 19.18 0.29
CA PRO A 169 16.90 18.92 0.97
C PRO A 169 17.13 19.02 2.48
N GLN A 170 16.29 19.82 3.14
CA GLN A 170 16.28 19.94 4.61
C GLN A 170 15.71 18.69 5.27
N THR A 171 14.89 17.92 4.56
CA THR A 171 14.24 16.68 5.02
C THR A 171 14.26 15.64 3.92
N VAL A 172 14.57 14.39 4.26
CA VAL A 172 14.46 13.21 3.39
C VAL A 172 13.36 12.31 3.91
N LEU A 173 12.33 12.11 3.10
CA LEU A 173 11.17 11.29 3.40
C LEU A 173 11.16 10.08 2.49
N TRP A 174 11.12 8.87 3.08
CA TRP A 174 11.17 7.60 2.35
C TRP A 174 9.85 6.85 2.45
N LEU A 175 9.18 6.66 1.31
CA LEU A 175 7.91 5.95 1.22
C LEU A 175 8.17 4.47 0.96
N THR A 176 7.47 3.60 1.69
CA THR A 176 7.66 2.15 1.60
C THR A 176 6.34 1.41 1.57
N HIS A 177 6.35 0.19 1.00
CA HIS A 177 5.23 -0.74 1.06
C HIS A 177 5.74 -2.12 1.48
N HIS A 178 5.97 -2.29 2.79
CA HIS A 178 6.71 -3.44 3.32
C HIS A 178 6.16 -3.94 4.65
N ASN A 179 6.41 -5.23 4.94
CA ASN A 179 6.27 -5.77 6.28
C ASN A 179 7.36 -5.19 7.19
N ILE A 180 7.01 -4.22 8.03
CA ILE A 180 7.91 -3.58 8.99
C ILE A 180 7.51 -4.00 10.40
N ARG A 181 8.49 -4.40 11.21
CA ARG A 181 8.25 -4.87 12.58
C ARG A 181 8.02 -3.67 13.52
N PHE A 182 6.80 -3.14 13.49
CA PHE A 182 6.32 -2.23 14.52
C PHE A 182 6.07 -2.97 15.84
N PRO A 183 6.03 -2.27 16.99
CA PRO A 183 5.81 -2.90 18.29
C PRO A 183 4.54 -3.76 18.38
N GLU A 184 3.47 -3.35 17.69
CA GLU A 184 2.19 -4.06 17.64
C GLU A 184 2.03 -4.98 16.41
N PHE A 185 3.08 -5.11 15.58
CA PHE A 185 3.09 -5.95 14.39
C PHE A 185 4.41 -6.74 14.33
N LEU A 186 4.37 -8.00 14.79
CA LEU A 186 5.56 -8.81 15.04
C LEU A 186 5.91 -9.80 13.92
N ASP A 187 5.30 -9.68 12.75
CA ASP A 187 5.58 -10.60 11.64
C ASP A 187 7.05 -10.50 11.17
N ARG A 188 7.56 -11.52 10.48
CA ARG A 188 8.94 -11.56 9.96
C ARG A 188 9.13 -10.45 8.94
N ALA A 189 9.82 -9.38 9.34
CA ALA A 189 9.75 -8.11 8.67
C ALA A 189 11.06 -7.34 8.82
N TYR A 190 11.17 -6.21 8.10
CA TYR A 190 12.23 -5.25 8.32
C TYR A 190 12.19 -4.72 9.76
N GLY A 191 13.33 -4.78 10.44
CA GLY A 191 13.45 -4.22 11.79
C GLY A 191 13.54 -2.69 11.73
N ILE A 192 12.82 -2.03 12.63
CA ILE A 192 12.91 -0.57 12.84
C ILE A 192 14.30 -0.24 13.42
N LYS A 193 15.02 0.65 12.75
CA LYS A 193 16.34 1.13 13.12
C LYS A 193 16.58 2.54 12.61
N GLU A 194 17.65 3.17 13.06
CA GLU A 194 18.14 4.39 12.44
C GLU A 194 18.62 4.14 11.01
N LEU A 195 18.25 5.02 10.10
CA LEU A 195 18.69 5.04 8.72
C LEU A 195 19.39 6.39 8.45
N PRO A 196 20.71 6.47 8.56
CA PRO A 196 21.43 7.73 8.37
C PRO A 196 21.08 8.40 7.03
N GLY A 197 20.79 9.71 7.08
CA GLY A 197 20.35 10.49 5.91
C GLY A 197 18.88 10.38 5.56
N ILE A 198 18.07 9.64 6.35
CA ILE A 198 16.61 9.53 6.16
C ILE A 198 15.93 9.99 7.45
N ASP A 199 15.11 11.03 7.35
CA ASP A 199 14.40 11.60 8.51
C ASP A 199 13.08 10.88 8.79
N TRP A 200 12.36 10.49 7.73
CA TRP A 200 11.08 9.81 7.84
C TRP A 200 11.01 8.57 6.96
N VAL A 201 10.45 7.49 7.50
CA VAL A 201 9.95 6.34 6.74
C VAL A 201 8.45 6.25 6.96
N ILE A 202 7.67 6.38 5.87
CA ILE A 202 6.21 6.26 5.91
C ILE A 202 5.81 5.05 5.10
N ASN A 203 5.13 4.10 5.75
CA ASN A 203 4.85 2.78 5.22
C ASN A 203 3.36 2.58 4.93
N GLY A 204 3.03 1.93 3.81
CA GLY A 204 1.75 1.27 3.54
C GLY A 204 1.79 -0.21 3.95
N HIS A 205 0.96 -1.07 3.33
CA HIS A 205 0.93 -2.53 3.47
C HIS A 205 0.37 -3.04 4.80
N ILE A 206 0.73 -2.46 5.92
CA ILE A 206 0.20 -2.87 7.23
C ILE A 206 -1.11 -2.10 7.45
N HIS A 207 -2.23 -2.79 7.30
CA HIS A 207 -3.56 -2.16 7.31
C HIS A 207 -3.92 -1.53 8.66
N ARG A 208 -3.40 -2.07 9.77
CA ARG A 208 -3.58 -1.51 11.10
C ARG A 208 -2.65 -0.32 11.31
N PRO A 209 -3.17 0.88 11.70
CA PRO A 209 -2.31 2.00 12.10
C PRO A 209 -1.36 1.57 13.21
N GLN A 210 -0.12 2.01 13.14
CA GLN A 210 0.92 1.70 14.13
C GLN A 210 1.35 2.96 14.84
N GLN A 211 1.79 2.81 16.08
CA GLN A 211 2.42 3.92 16.80
C GLN A 211 3.69 4.38 16.09
N THR A 212 3.87 5.69 15.98
CA THR A 212 5.09 6.27 15.42
C THR A 212 6.28 5.92 16.32
N VAL A 213 7.38 5.47 15.70
CA VAL A 213 8.60 5.05 16.39
C VAL A 213 9.78 5.88 15.93
N VAL A 214 10.49 6.51 16.84
CA VAL A 214 11.73 7.24 16.55
C VAL A 214 12.95 6.38 16.91
N LYS A 215 13.88 6.23 15.98
CA LYS A 215 15.17 5.55 16.16
C LYS A 215 16.31 6.41 15.63
N GLY A 216 17.11 6.95 16.53
CA GLY A 216 18.13 7.92 16.17
C GLY A 216 17.53 9.13 15.46
N CYS A 217 17.98 9.44 14.23
CA CYS A 217 17.44 10.52 13.41
C CYS A 217 16.21 10.11 12.59
N THR A 218 15.79 8.85 12.59
CA THR A 218 14.73 8.35 11.69
C THR A 218 13.40 8.15 12.44
N THR A 219 12.34 8.76 11.93
CA THR A 219 10.96 8.58 12.39
C THR A 219 10.25 7.57 11.48
N TRP A 220 9.65 6.54 12.05
CA TRP A 220 8.91 5.49 11.35
C TRP A 220 7.42 5.61 11.64
N ALA A 221 6.60 5.70 10.60
CA ALA A 221 5.16 5.81 10.70
C ALA A 221 4.46 4.83 9.76
N ASN A 222 3.31 4.32 10.19
CA ASN A 222 2.41 3.51 9.39
C ASN A 222 0.97 3.97 9.64
N PRO A 223 0.35 4.73 8.71
CA PRO A 223 -0.97 5.32 8.92
C PRO A 223 -2.11 4.30 8.93
N GLY A 224 -1.87 3.08 8.42
CA GLY A 224 -2.91 2.08 8.17
C GLY A 224 -3.76 2.43 6.96
N ASN A 225 -4.54 1.45 6.47
CA ASN A 225 -5.33 1.61 5.25
C ASN A 225 -6.53 2.56 5.43
N ILE A 226 -7.07 3.12 4.34
CA ILE A 226 -8.30 3.94 4.35
C ILE A 226 -9.58 3.10 4.23
N SER A 227 -9.45 1.79 4.01
CA SER A 227 -10.55 0.85 3.84
C SER A 227 -10.77 0.01 5.10
N ARG A 228 -11.97 -0.54 5.27
CA ARG A 228 -12.27 -1.59 6.26
C ARG A 228 -12.49 -2.87 5.48
N LEU A 229 -11.46 -3.69 5.30
CA LEU A 229 -11.52 -4.89 4.46
C LEU A 229 -12.14 -6.08 5.19
N THR A 230 -11.85 -6.24 6.48
CA THR A 230 -12.18 -7.44 7.24
C THR A 230 -13.24 -7.21 8.29
N PHE A 231 -14.10 -8.23 8.51
CA PHE A 231 -15.02 -8.29 9.63
C PHE A 231 -14.27 -8.67 10.91
N SER A 232 -13.84 -7.67 11.67
CA SER A 232 -13.01 -7.86 12.86
C SER A 232 -13.28 -6.78 13.90
N ARG A 233 -12.92 -7.03 15.16
CA ARG A 233 -13.01 -6.02 16.24
C ARG A 233 -12.21 -4.77 15.89
N HIS A 234 -11.04 -4.92 15.31
CA HIS A 234 -10.22 -3.81 14.86
C HIS A 234 -10.95 -2.92 13.83
N SER A 235 -11.65 -3.52 12.86
CA SER A 235 -12.48 -2.78 11.90
C SER A 235 -13.68 -2.10 12.54
N LEU A 236 -14.25 -2.68 13.63
CA LEU A 236 -15.34 -2.07 14.40
C LEU A 236 -14.89 -0.76 15.06
N GLU A 237 -13.74 -0.77 15.73
CA GLU A 237 -13.24 0.34 16.55
C GLU A 237 -12.61 1.44 15.70
N ARG A 238 -12.31 1.15 14.44
CA ARG A 238 -11.49 2.02 13.59
C ARG A 238 -12.31 3.02 12.79
N VAL A 239 -11.85 4.28 12.80
CA VAL A 239 -12.27 5.34 11.85
C VAL A 239 -11.29 5.37 10.67
N PRO A 240 -11.76 5.23 9.41
CA PRO A 240 -10.91 5.41 8.23
C PRO A 240 -10.34 6.82 8.16
N ARG A 241 -9.01 6.95 7.97
CA ARG A 241 -8.31 8.23 7.97
C ARG A 241 -7.28 8.34 6.86
N ALA A 242 -7.16 9.52 6.29
CA ALA A 242 -5.96 9.98 5.63
C ALA A 242 -5.03 10.64 6.65
N HIS A 243 -3.76 10.87 6.28
CA HIS A 243 -2.79 11.48 7.20
C HIS A 243 -2.00 12.56 6.48
N VAL A 244 -1.86 13.71 7.14
CA VAL A 244 -1.09 14.86 6.62
C VAL A 244 0.29 14.88 7.25
N TRP A 245 1.29 15.08 6.41
CA TRP A 245 2.65 15.42 6.79
C TRP A 245 2.99 16.83 6.29
N THR A 246 3.57 17.66 7.15
CA THR A 246 4.09 18.98 6.79
C THR A 246 5.53 19.14 7.28
N PRO A 247 6.35 19.98 6.63
CA PRO A 247 7.72 20.22 7.07
C PRO A 247 7.77 20.63 8.55
N GLY A 248 8.60 19.93 9.32
CA GLY A 248 8.78 20.20 10.76
C GLY A 248 7.74 19.54 11.68
N CYS A 249 6.75 18.80 11.18
CA CYS A 249 5.84 18.07 12.05
C CYS A 249 6.57 16.97 12.84
N ALA A 250 6.11 16.70 14.04
CA ALA A 250 6.62 15.60 14.88
C ALA A 250 5.87 14.29 14.66
N GLU A 251 4.61 14.36 14.19
CA GLU A 251 3.72 13.24 13.95
C GLU A 251 2.84 13.53 12.72
N LEU A 252 2.31 12.46 12.11
CA LEU A 252 1.32 12.59 11.05
C LEU A 252 -0.02 13.07 11.63
N ALA A 253 -0.62 14.10 11.05
CA ALA A 253 -1.91 14.61 11.49
C ALA A 253 -3.05 13.80 10.84
N PRO A 254 -3.88 13.07 11.63
CA PRO A 254 -4.97 12.27 11.09
C PRO A 254 -6.11 13.17 10.60
N GLN A 255 -6.74 12.75 9.48
CA GLN A 255 -7.88 13.40 8.85
C GLN A 255 -8.97 12.36 8.63
N ASP A 256 -10.13 12.52 9.26
CA ASP A 256 -11.24 11.58 9.14
C ASP A 256 -11.80 11.59 7.71
N LEU A 257 -12.03 10.41 7.15
CA LEU A 257 -12.66 10.22 5.84
C LEU A 257 -14.12 9.81 5.99
N PRO A 258 -15.00 10.13 5.02
CA PRO A 258 -16.39 9.71 5.06
C PRO A 258 -16.50 8.18 5.12
N HIS A 259 -17.37 7.67 5.98
CA HIS A 259 -17.56 6.23 6.14
C HIS A 259 -18.92 5.92 6.76
N LEU A 260 -19.46 4.75 6.43
CA LEU A 260 -20.66 4.23 7.05
C LEU A 260 -20.36 3.65 8.44
N PRO A 261 -21.32 3.65 9.36
CA PRO A 261 -21.24 2.87 10.60
C PRO A 261 -20.92 1.41 10.34
N PHE A 262 -20.19 0.75 11.25
CA PHE A 262 -19.79 -0.64 11.08
C PHE A 262 -20.97 -1.59 10.83
N ALA A 263 -22.09 -1.40 11.54
CA ALA A 263 -23.30 -2.21 11.40
C ALA A 263 -24.02 -2.07 10.03
N GLU A 264 -23.74 -1.00 9.27
CA GLU A 264 -24.25 -0.83 7.91
C GLU A 264 -23.32 -1.45 6.87
N VAL A 265 -22.06 -1.69 7.24
CA VAL A 265 -21.01 -2.23 6.37
C VAL A 265 -20.91 -3.74 6.45
N PHE A 266 -21.10 -4.31 7.64
CA PHE A 266 -20.90 -5.73 7.91
C PHE A 266 -22.18 -6.38 8.48
N PRO A 267 -22.34 -7.71 8.29
CA PRO A 267 -23.52 -8.43 8.81
C PRO A 267 -23.58 -8.37 10.34
N ASP A 268 -24.82 -8.40 10.86
CA ASP A 268 -25.08 -8.51 12.30
C ASP A 268 -24.80 -9.96 12.76
N GLN A 269 -23.55 -10.25 13.01
CA GLN A 269 -23.02 -11.54 13.47
C GLN A 269 -22.06 -11.33 14.62
N GLU A 270 -21.83 -12.38 15.43
CA GLU A 270 -20.77 -12.34 16.43
C GLU A 270 -19.41 -12.17 15.76
N LEU A 271 -18.62 -11.22 16.25
CA LEU A 271 -17.26 -11.02 15.79
C LEU A 271 -16.44 -12.29 16.07
N PRO A 272 -15.62 -12.71 15.13
CA PRO A 272 -14.72 -13.84 15.38
C PRO A 272 -13.83 -13.55 16.60
N PRO A 273 -13.51 -14.57 17.42
CA PRO A 273 -12.62 -14.38 18.55
C PRO A 273 -11.30 -13.79 18.08
N GLU A 274 -10.71 -12.90 18.89
CA GLU A 274 -9.39 -12.34 18.61
C GLU A 274 -8.39 -13.51 18.51
N GLN A 275 -8.00 -13.84 17.30
CA GLN A 275 -6.83 -14.69 17.07
C GLN A 275 -5.62 -13.79 17.26
N GLY A 276 -4.60 -14.32 17.97
CA GLY A 276 -3.44 -13.55 18.43
C GLY A 276 -2.85 -12.64 17.37
N GLU A 277 -2.44 -11.47 17.78
CA GLU A 277 -1.91 -10.37 16.99
C GLU A 277 -0.86 -10.85 15.97
N GLY A 278 -1.21 -10.83 14.69
CA GLY A 278 -0.36 -11.30 13.59
C GLY A 278 -1.12 -11.88 12.40
N GLU A 279 -2.43 -12.11 12.52
CA GLU A 279 -3.24 -12.68 11.44
C GLU A 279 -4.38 -11.73 11.04
N GLU A 280 -4.08 -10.70 10.25
CA GLU A 280 -5.07 -10.23 9.29
C GLU A 280 -5.23 -11.35 8.25
N GLN A 281 -6.31 -12.14 8.41
CA GLN A 281 -6.68 -13.19 7.47
C GLN A 281 -7.21 -12.56 6.18
N ASP A 282 -6.33 -12.15 5.30
CA ASP A 282 -6.59 -12.20 3.87
C ASP A 282 -6.25 -13.63 3.39
N GLY A 283 -7.26 -14.48 3.44
CA GLY A 283 -7.15 -15.86 3.00
C GLY A 283 -6.64 -16.85 4.07
N SER A 284 -7.11 -18.10 4.00
CA SER A 284 -6.65 -19.17 4.88
C SER A 284 -5.12 -19.35 4.76
N ARG A 285 -4.47 -19.98 5.77
CA ARG A 285 -3.06 -20.39 5.69
C ARG A 285 -2.74 -21.12 4.37
N PHE A 286 -3.74 -21.78 3.81
CA PHE A 286 -3.70 -22.46 2.53
C PHE A 286 -3.60 -21.49 1.34
N ILE A 287 -4.40 -20.42 1.30
CA ILE A 287 -4.34 -19.40 0.23
C ILE A 287 -3.00 -18.67 0.26
N ARG A 288 -2.51 -18.25 1.44
CA ARG A 288 -1.17 -17.68 1.59
C ARG A 288 -0.05 -18.67 1.22
N GLY A 289 -0.26 -19.95 1.49
CA GLY A 289 0.60 -21.03 1.01
C GLY A 289 0.61 -21.09 -0.52
N LEU A 290 -0.55 -21.00 -1.17
CA LEU A 290 -0.70 -20.98 -2.61
C LEU A 290 -0.10 -19.71 -3.25
N GLU A 291 -0.25 -18.56 -2.62
CA GLU A 291 0.39 -17.29 -3.06
C GLU A 291 1.91 -17.35 -2.93
N ARG A 292 2.44 -17.89 -1.82
CA ARG A 292 3.87 -18.17 -1.66
C ARG A 292 4.39 -19.17 -2.69
N LEU A 293 3.56 -20.11 -3.11
CA LEU A 293 3.87 -21.05 -4.17
C LEU A 293 3.89 -20.42 -5.54
N ALA A 294 2.92 -19.57 -5.85
CA ALA A 294 2.92 -18.80 -7.08
C ALA A 294 4.19 -17.95 -7.17
N TRP A 295 4.64 -17.38 -6.06
CA TRP A 295 5.88 -16.62 -5.95
C TRP A 295 7.15 -17.49 -6.10
N ARG A 296 7.21 -18.69 -5.48
CA ARG A 296 8.32 -19.64 -5.62
C ARG A 296 8.38 -20.25 -7.02
N ARG A 297 7.23 -20.53 -7.66
CA ARG A 297 7.16 -21.06 -9.02
C ARG A 297 7.88 -20.20 -10.05
N THR A 298 7.95 -18.90 -9.82
CA THR A 298 8.68 -17.96 -10.68
C THR A 298 10.19 -17.92 -10.42
N ASN A 299 10.64 -18.33 -9.22
CA ASN A 299 12.05 -18.18 -8.82
C ASN A 299 12.82 -19.50 -8.70
N GLU A 300 12.17 -20.62 -8.39
CA GLU A 300 12.89 -21.89 -8.04
C GLU A 300 12.38 -23.14 -8.78
N GLY A 301 11.34 -23.06 -9.61
CA GLY A 301 10.85 -24.19 -10.39
C GLY A 301 10.17 -25.31 -9.57
N VAL A 302 9.88 -25.07 -8.29
CA VAL A 302 9.21 -26.04 -7.41
C VAL A 302 7.72 -26.08 -7.68
N GLY A 303 7.18 -27.26 -8.04
CA GLY A 303 5.78 -27.44 -8.38
C GLY A 303 4.84 -27.49 -7.16
N LEU A 304 3.53 -27.25 -7.37
CA LEU A 304 2.49 -27.36 -6.34
C LEU A 304 2.53 -28.72 -5.62
N ARG A 305 2.83 -29.79 -6.36
CA ARG A 305 2.93 -31.14 -5.81
C ARG A 305 4.05 -31.28 -4.77
N ASP A 306 5.20 -30.68 -5.03
CA ASP A 306 6.36 -30.77 -4.12
C ASP A 306 6.11 -29.96 -2.85
N PHE A 307 5.43 -28.83 -2.98
CA PHE A 307 5.00 -28.05 -1.82
C PHE A 307 3.96 -28.80 -0.96
N LEU A 308 2.94 -29.40 -1.57
CA LEU A 308 1.95 -30.19 -0.83
C LEU A 308 2.64 -31.33 -0.05
N LYS A 309 3.62 -31.97 -0.66
CA LYS A 309 4.43 -33.02 0.01
C LYS A 309 5.26 -32.52 1.20
N GLU A 310 5.75 -31.28 1.13
CA GLU A 310 6.57 -30.72 2.22
C GLU A 310 5.73 -30.13 3.36
N ASN A 311 4.48 -29.78 3.12
CA ASN A 311 3.65 -29.02 4.06
C ASN A 311 2.38 -29.72 4.54
N LEU A 312 1.97 -30.84 3.91
CA LEU A 312 0.86 -31.65 4.35
C LEU A 312 1.38 -32.96 4.95
N ASP A 313 0.81 -33.33 6.09
CA ASP A 313 1.09 -34.58 6.78
C ASP A 313 -0.07 -35.53 6.47
N ASP A 314 0.19 -36.64 5.76
CA ASP A 314 -0.82 -37.64 5.34
C ASP A 314 -1.62 -38.26 6.52
N THR A 315 -1.42 -37.77 7.73
CA THR A 315 -2.04 -38.26 8.95
C THR A 315 -3.35 -37.60 9.34
N THR A 316 -3.72 -36.46 8.71
CA THR A 316 -4.96 -35.74 9.02
C THR A 316 -6.02 -35.89 7.92
N PRO A 317 -7.34 -35.94 8.25
CA PRO A 317 -8.42 -35.99 7.26
C PRO A 317 -8.45 -34.78 6.35
N GLU A 318 -8.02 -33.60 6.86
CA GLU A 318 -7.97 -32.34 6.15
C GLU A 318 -6.89 -32.37 5.06
N ASP A 319 -5.73 -32.94 5.36
CA ASP A 319 -4.62 -33.06 4.41
C ASP A 319 -4.95 -34.06 3.30
N SER A 320 -5.62 -35.17 3.64
CA SER A 320 -6.12 -36.15 2.67
C SER A 320 -7.12 -35.51 1.68
N LEU A 321 -8.03 -34.64 2.17
CA LEU A 321 -8.99 -33.94 1.32
C LEU A 321 -8.29 -32.98 0.35
N VAL A 322 -7.21 -32.31 0.78
CA VAL A 322 -6.44 -31.42 -0.09
C VAL A 322 -5.74 -32.21 -1.19
N TRP A 323 -5.24 -33.42 -0.90
CA TRP A 323 -4.65 -34.30 -1.91
C TRP A 323 -5.69 -34.80 -2.91
N GLU A 324 -6.87 -35.23 -2.46
CA GLU A 324 -7.97 -35.62 -3.35
C GLU A 324 -8.37 -34.49 -4.31
N LEU A 325 -8.54 -33.27 -3.81
CA LEU A 325 -8.86 -32.11 -4.64
C LEU A 325 -7.73 -31.78 -5.64
N TYR A 326 -6.47 -31.92 -5.22
CA TYR A 326 -5.33 -31.72 -6.13
C TYR A 326 -5.32 -32.74 -7.27
N GLU A 327 -5.54 -34.00 -6.98
CA GLU A 327 -5.57 -35.07 -7.99
C GLU A 327 -6.76 -34.92 -8.93
N GLU A 328 -7.96 -34.56 -8.44
CA GLU A 328 -9.15 -34.28 -9.24
C GLU A 328 -8.90 -33.15 -10.26
N VAL A 329 -8.33 -32.01 -9.81
CA VAL A 329 -8.01 -30.87 -10.68
C VAL A 329 -6.96 -31.23 -11.73
N MET A 330 -5.97 -32.05 -11.38
CA MET A 330 -4.91 -32.46 -12.30
C MET A 330 -5.40 -33.48 -13.33
N ASP A 331 -6.36 -34.34 -12.98
CA ASP A 331 -7.00 -35.29 -13.89
C ASP A 331 -7.95 -34.57 -14.90
N ASP A 332 -8.68 -33.54 -14.45
CA ASP A 332 -9.50 -32.71 -15.36
C ASP A 332 -8.67 -31.86 -16.32
N ALA A 333 -7.50 -31.40 -15.90
CA ALA A 333 -6.57 -30.63 -16.75
C ALA A 333 -5.84 -31.50 -17.82
N SER A 334 -5.93 -32.82 -17.70
CA SER A 334 -5.31 -33.79 -18.64
C SER A 334 -6.30 -34.39 -19.64
N ARG A 335 -7.57 -34.01 -19.58
CA ARG A 335 -8.64 -34.35 -20.53
C ARG A 335 -8.93 -33.17 -21.46
#